data_1de98552948b07b416cae0d1faee41de
#
_entry.id   1de98552948b07b416cae0d1faee41de
#
_cell.length_a   1.000
_cell.length_b   1.000
_cell.length_c   1.000
_cell.angle_alpha   90.00
_cell.angle_beta   90.00
_cell.angle_gamma   90.00
#
_symmetry.space_group_name_H-M   'P 1'
#
loop_
_entity.id
_entity.type
_entity.pdbx_description
1 polymer ?
#
loop_
_entity_poly.entity_id
_entity_poly.type
_entity_poly.pdbx_seq_one_letter_code
_entity_poly.pdbx_strand_id
1 'polypeptide(L)'
;MNHPGGGRNDIPHRLKRHFIIYNCTIPTEEAIDHIFGTIARGHFNTNRGFTVPVTELIEKLVPLTRQLWLATKEKMLPTPAKFHYVFNMRDLSRMWLGMIGTQAAVIDCPAAAIHLWRHEISRVIADRFVTDADKAWFDDCMLGLIREELGEEMEGMAKNVKYFVDFMQDAPEPTGEEEDEGNQETPKVSMKI
;
A
#
# COMPACT_ATOMS: atom_id res chain seq x y z
N MET A 1 10.00 -8.38 -20.31
CA MET A 1 10.00 -7.34 -21.35
C MET A 1 8.58 -6.86 -21.55
N ASN A 2 8.35 -5.59 -21.82
CA ASN A 2 7.02 -5.07 -22.09
C ASN A 2 6.73 -5.12 -23.57
N HIS A 3 5.44 -5.04 -23.94
CA HIS A 3 5.01 -4.95 -25.32
C HIS A 3 5.65 -3.75 -26.03
N PRO A 4 5.85 -3.82 -27.38
CA PRO A 4 6.26 -2.68 -28.18
C PRO A 4 5.25 -1.53 -28.06
N GLY A 5 5.75 -0.30 -28.02
CA GLY A 5 4.95 0.92 -27.89
C GLY A 5 5.57 1.90 -26.89
N GLY A 6 5.19 3.18 -26.95
CA GLY A 6 5.71 4.21 -26.06
C GLY A 6 7.24 4.35 -26.10
N GLY A 7 7.84 4.30 -27.30
CA GLY A 7 9.30 4.38 -27.50
C GLY A 7 10.06 3.06 -27.34
N ARG A 8 9.34 1.94 -27.20
CA ARG A 8 9.94 0.58 -27.14
C ARG A 8 9.80 -0.11 -28.47
N ASN A 9 10.91 -0.62 -29.00
CA ASN A 9 10.96 -1.37 -30.27
C ASN A 9 10.69 -2.85 -30.04
N ASP A 10 10.18 -3.52 -31.08
CA ASP A 10 10.05 -4.97 -31.08
C ASP A 10 11.44 -5.63 -31.16
N ILE A 11 11.56 -6.79 -30.53
CA ILE A 11 12.80 -7.56 -30.49
C ILE A 11 12.93 -8.33 -31.80
N PRO A 12 14.10 -8.29 -32.48
CA PRO A 12 14.31 -9.04 -33.72
C PRO A 12 14.05 -10.55 -33.55
N HIS A 13 13.42 -11.17 -34.55
CA HIS A 13 13.11 -12.61 -34.52
C HIS A 13 14.33 -13.50 -34.26
N ARG A 14 15.50 -13.11 -34.84
CA ARG A 14 16.76 -13.84 -34.63
C ARG A 14 17.18 -13.90 -33.14
N LEU A 15 16.80 -12.89 -32.32
CA LEU A 15 17.07 -12.88 -30.90
C LEU A 15 15.98 -13.65 -30.12
N LYS A 16 14.72 -13.51 -30.51
CA LYS A 16 13.59 -14.22 -29.86
C LYS A 16 13.79 -15.74 -29.86
N ARG A 17 14.41 -16.32 -30.89
CA ARG A 17 14.66 -17.77 -30.99
C ARG A 17 15.54 -18.35 -29.86
N HIS A 18 16.29 -17.53 -29.15
CA HIS A 18 17.15 -17.96 -28.02
C HIS A 18 16.44 -17.93 -26.68
N PHE A 19 15.18 -17.46 -26.62
CA PHE A 19 14.40 -17.32 -25.43
C PHE A 19 13.12 -18.17 -25.48
N ILE A 20 12.77 -18.74 -24.34
CA ILE A 20 11.44 -19.29 -24.13
C ILE A 20 10.56 -18.12 -23.70
N ILE A 21 9.42 -17.95 -24.41
CA ILE A 21 8.51 -16.82 -24.16
C ILE A 21 7.34 -17.30 -23.33
N TYR A 22 7.16 -16.69 -22.15
CA TYR A 22 6.00 -16.86 -21.29
C TYR A 22 5.17 -15.57 -21.29
N ASN A 23 3.86 -15.71 -21.46
CA ASN A 23 2.94 -14.58 -21.30
C ASN A 23 2.55 -14.45 -19.83
N CYS A 24 2.94 -13.32 -19.19
CA CYS A 24 2.54 -12.99 -17.84
C CYS A 24 1.37 -12.01 -17.88
N THR A 25 0.18 -12.50 -17.59
CA THR A 25 -1.04 -11.67 -17.48
C THR A 25 -1.10 -10.99 -16.10
N ILE A 26 -1.89 -9.91 -16.04
CA ILE A 26 -2.21 -9.28 -14.74
C ILE A 26 -3.04 -10.28 -13.93
N PRO A 27 -2.74 -10.50 -12.65
CA PRO A 27 -3.54 -11.37 -11.79
C PRO A 27 -5.01 -10.92 -11.71
N THR A 28 -5.90 -11.87 -11.50
CA THR A 28 -7.32 -11.57 -11.23
C THR A 28 -7.47 -10.84 -9.90
N GLU A 29 -8.60 -10.19 -9.70
CA GLU A 29 -8.90 -9.49 -8.46
C GLU A 29 -8.83 -10.41 -7.24
N GLU A 30 -9.39 -11.61 -7.36
CA GLU A 30 -9.33 -12.65 -6.33
C GLU A 30 -7.89 -13.06 -5.99
N ALA A 31 -7.03 -13.17 -7.01
CA ALA A 31 -5.62 -13.51 -6.81
C ALA A 31 -4.87 -12.38 -6.07
N ILE A 32 -5.19 -11.12 -6.38
CA ILE A 32 -4.62 -9.96 -5.69
C ILE A 32 -5.05 -9.96 -4.22
N ASP A 33 -6.35 -10.14 -3.95
CA ASP A 33 -6.89 -10.19 -2.59
C ASP A 33 -6.32 -11.37 -1.81
N HIS A 34 -6.13 -12.53 -2.46
CA HIS A 34 -5.51 -13.69 -1.82
C HIS A 34 -4.05 -13.43 -1.43
N ILE A 35 -3.26 -12.84 -2.34
CA ILE A 35 -1.84 -12.52 -2.08
C ILE A 35 -1.71 -11.57 -0.89
N PHE A 36 -2.33 -10.40 -0.97
CA PHE A 36 -2.19 -9.38 0.07
C PHE A 36 -2.95 -9.74 1.35
N GLY A 37 -4.09 -10.44 1.25
CA GLY A 37 -4.80 -10.98 2.40
C GLY A 37 -4.00 -12.02 3.17
N THR A 38 -3.27 -12.90 2.49
CA THR A 38 -2.39 -13.87 3.15
C THR A 38 -1.24 -13.19 3.87
N ILE A 39 -0.61 -12.19 3.24
CA ILE A 39 0.46 -11.40 3.84
C ILE A 39 -0.07 -10.64 5.06
N ALA A 40 -1.21 -9.97 4.92
CA ALA A 40 -1.83 -9.20 6.00
C ALA A 40 -2.20 -10.09 7.20
N ARG A 41 -2.87 -11.23 7.00
CA ARG A 41 -3.18 -12.19 8.06
C ARG A 41 -1.94 -12.79 8.72
N GLY A 42 -0.88 -13.02 7.95
CA GLY A 42 0.40 -13.51 8.47
C GLY A 42 1.07 -12.55 9.43
N HIS A 43 0.92 -11.25 9.20
CA HIS A 43 1.48 -10.21 10.06
C HIS A 43 0.51 -9.75 11.17
N PHE A 44 -0.70 -9.33 10.79
CA PHE A 44 -1.70 -8.81 11.72
C PHE A 44 -2.51 -9.95 12.34
N ASN A 45 -1.94 -10.59 13.34
CA ASN A 45 -2.58 -11.67 14.08
C ASN A 45 -2.41 -11.50 15.60
N THR A 46 -3.25 -12.17 16.36
CA THR A 46 -3.24 -12.10 17.83
C THR A 46 -1.96 -12.61 18.46
N ASN A 47 -1.24 -13.52 17.80
CA ASN A 47 0.04 -14.06 18.27
C ASN A 47 1.14 -12.98 18.26
N ARG A 48 1.02 -11.97 17.42
CA ARG A 48 1.92 -10.81 17.36
C ARG A 48 1.43 -9.62 18.19
N GLY A 49 0.39 -9.81 19.00
CA GLY A 49 -0.13 -8.79 19.92
C GLY A 49 -1.16 -7.83 19.33
N PHE A 50 -1.65 -8.08 18.10
CA PHE A 50 -2.74 -7.27 17.53
C PHE A 50 -4.09 -7.69 18.11
N THR A 51 -4.97 -6.69 18.33
CA THR A 51 -6.32 -6.93 18.85
C THR A 51 -7.24 -7.50 17.76
N VAL A 52 -8.24 -8.30 18.14
CA VAL A 52 -9.21 -8.88 17.20
C VAL A 52 -9.90 -7.83 16.31
N PRO A 53 -10.39 -6.68 16.85
CA PRO A 53 -11.00 -5.65 16.01
C PRO A 53 -10.06 -5.07 14.94
N VAL A 54 -8.76 -5.00 15.22
CA VAL A 54 -7.75 -4.56 14.24
C VAL A 54 -7.58 -5.61 13.15
N THR A 55 -7.48 -6.89 13.50
CA THR A 55 -7.34 -7.97 12.49
C THR A 55 -8.53 -8.03 11.55
N GLU A 56 -9.75 -7.93 12.07
CA GLU A 56 -10.98 -7.91 11.26
C GLU A 56 -11.04 -6.68 10.32
N LEU A 57 -10.62 -5.51 10.82
CA LEU A 57 -10.55 -4.31 9.98
C LEU A 57 -9.52 -4.48 8.86
N ILE A 58 -8.33 -4.99 9.16
CA ILE A 58 -7.27 -5.21 8.17
C ILE A 58 -7.76 -6.16 7.05
N GLU A 59 -8.51 -7.21 7.38
CA GLU A 59 -9.08 -8.09 6.36
C GLU A 59 -10.03 -7.37 5.39
N LYS A 60 -10.84 -6.42 5.89
CA LYS A 60 -11.71 -5.57 5.06
C LYS A 60 -10.93 -4.54 4.25
N LEU A 61 -9.79 -4.07 4.76
CA LEU A 61 -8.95 -3.11 4.04
C LEU A 61 -8.24 -3.72 2.82
N VAL A 62 -8.08 -5.04 2.72
CA VAL A 62 -7.46 -5.68 1.57
C VAL A 62 -8.25 -5.45 0.28
N PRO A 63 -9.53 -5.86 0.16
CA PRO A 63 -10.31 -5.60 -1.05
C PRO A 63 -10.53 -4.11 -1.29
N LEU A 64 -10.70 -3.30 -0.23
CA LEU A 64 -10.84 -1.85 -0.34
C LEU A 64 -9.60 -1.20 -0.97
N THR A 65 -8.42 -1.63 -0.56
CA THR A 65 -7.15 -1.17 -1.17
C THR A 65 -7.08 -1.49 -2.65
N ARG A 66 -7.48 -2.71 -3.05
CA ARG A 66 -7.53 -3.11 -4.45
C ARG A 66 -8.51 -2.26 -5.25
N GLN A 67 -9.73 -2.05 -4.73
CA GLN A 67 -10.75 -1.23 -5.39
C GLN A 67 -10.26 0.20 -5.62
N LEU A 68 -9.66 0.83 -4.60
CA LEU A 68 -9.10 2.19 -4.72
C LEU A 68 -7.95 2.24 -5.73
N TRP A 69 -7.07 1.23 -5.73
CA TRP A 69 -5.99 1.13 -6.70
C TRP A 69 -6.50 0.95 -8.14
N LEU A 70 -7.52 0.11 -8.35
CA LEU A 70 -8.15 -0.10 -9.67
C LEU A 70 -8.81 1.20 -10.16
N ALA A 71 -9.60 1.86 -9.33
CA ALA A 71 -10.23 3.14 -9.65
C ALA A 71 -9.18 4.21 -10.01
N THR A 72 -8.07 4.26 -9.26
CA THR A 72 -6.95 5.16 -9.55
C THR A 72 -6.30 4.84 -10.90
N LYS A 73 -6.06 3.57 -11.18
CA LYS A 73 -5.46 3.11 -12.45
C LYS A 73 -6.33 3.41 -13.66
N GLU A 74 -7.65 3.32 -13.51
CA GLU A 74 -8.62 3.63 -14.58
C GLU A 74 -8.73 5.14 -14.83
N LYS A 75 -8.77 5.94 -13.77
CA LYS A 75 -8.94 7.39 -13.85
C LYS A 75 -7.66 8.12 -14.21
N MET A 76 -6.54 7.75 -13.61
CA MET A 76 -5.27 8.45 -13.71
C MET A 76 -4.40 7.86 -14.81
N LEU A 77 -4.69 8.24 -16.06
CA LEU A 77 -3.94 7.77 -17.21
C LEU A 77 -2.67 8.59 -17.46
N PRO A 78 -1.58 7.96 -17.92
CA PRO A 78 -0.35 8.66 -18.25
C PRO A 78 -0.55 9.56 -19.47
N THR A 79 -0.20 10.83 -19.33
CA THR A 79 -0.14 11.84 -20.40
C THR A 79 1.27 12.39 -20.54
N PRO A 80 1.63 13.10 -21.63
CA PRO A 80 2.96 13.69 -21.75
C PRO A 80 3.35 14.60 -20.59
N ALA A 81 2.39 15.32 -19.98
CA ALA A 81 2.62 16.17 -18.80
C ALA A 81 2.63 15.38 -17.48
N LYS A 82 2.04 14.18 -17.45
CA LYS A 82 1.90 13.32 -16.29
C LYS A 82 2.37 11.89 -16.62
N PHE A 83 3.56 11.76 -17.22
CA PHE A 83 4.09 10.48 -17.73
C PHE A 83 4.33 9.43 -16.63
N HIS A 84 4.48 9.86 -15.38
CA HIS A 84 4.71 9.01 -14.21
C HIS A 84 3.41 8.45 -13.60
N TYR A 85 2.23 8.77 -14.13
CA TYR A 85 0.95 8.18 -13.71
C TYR A 85 0.83 6.75 -14.20
N VAL A 86 1.69 5.89 -13.68
CA VAL A 86 1.73 4.45 -13.97
C VAL A 86 1.60 3.71 -12.65
N PHE A 87 0.42 3.14 -12.40
CA PHE A 87 0.11 2.41 -11.18
C PHE A 87 0.16 0.90 -11.43
N ASN A 88 0.97 0.20 -10.67
CA ASN A 88 1.20 -1.22 -10.82
C ASN A 88 1.16 -1.95 -9.47
N MET A 89 1.25 -3.28 -9.48
CA MET A 89 1.21 -4.09 -8.25
C MET A 89 2.34 -3.80 -7.27
N ARG A 90 3.46 -3.19 -7.70
CA ARG A 90 4.52 -2.77 -6.78
C ARG A 90 4.05 -1.67 -5.84
N ASP A 91 3.10 -0.85 -6.27
CA ASP A 91 2.53 0.20 -5.43
C ASP A 91 1.72 -0.44 -4.28
N LEU A 92 0.92 -1.48 -4.57
CA LEU A 92 0.26 -2.28 -3.54
C LEU A 92 1.25 -2.94 -2.57
N SER A 93 2.32 -3.54 -3.12
CA SER A 93 3.36 -4.16 -2.31
C SER A 93 4.06 -3.16 -1.40
N ARG A 94 4.35 -1.94 -1.88
CA ARG A 94 4.97 -0.87 -1.08
C ARG A 94 4.05 -0.38 0.04
N MET A 95 2.76 -0.23 -0.26
CA MET A 95 1.77 0.16 0.73
C MET A 95 1.67 -0.90 1.84
N TRP A 96 1.50 -2.17 1.48
CA TRP A 96 1.43 -3.25 2.47
C TRP A 96 2.74 -3.44 3.23
N LEU A 97 3.89 -3.23 2.60
CA LEU A 97 5.19 -3.23 3.28
C LEU A 97 5.26 -2.14 4.36
N GLY A 98 4.73 -0.94 4.04
CA GLY A 98 4.62 0.14 5.02
C GLY A 98 3.71 -0.20 6.20
N MET A 99 2.58 -0.86 5.94
CA MET A 99 1.67 -1.35 6.98
C MET A 99 2.34 -2.39 7.89
N ILE A 100 3.05 -3.37 7.31
CA ILE A 100 3.71 -4.46 8.03
C ILE A 100 4.88 -3.94 8.88
N GLY A 101 5.60 -2.90 8.44
CA GLY A 101 6.69 -2.29 9.22
C GLY A 101 6.23 -1.59 10.51
N THR A 102 4.97 -1.75 10.95
CA THR A 102 4.44 -1.11 12.15
C THR A 102 4.15 -2.14 13.23
N GLN A 103 4.59 -1.83 14.46
CA GLN A 103 4.42 -2.73 15.61
C GLN A 103 3.01 -2.66 16.20
N ALA A 104 2.57 -3.74 16.85
CA ALA A 104 1.27 -3.85 17.51
C ALA A 104 1.03 -2.76 18.58
N ALA A 105 2.09 -2.32 19.27
CA ALA A 105 2.01 -1.26 20.27
C ALA A 105 1.57 0.11 19.69
N VAL A 106 1.75 0.34 18.38
CA VAL A 106 1.36 1.59 17.70
C VAL A 106 -0.08 1.49 17.18
N ILE A 107 -0.53 0.26 16.85
CA ILE A 107 -1.87 -0.02 16.32
C ILE A 107 -2.69 -0.75 17.38
N ASP A 108 -3.06 -0.05 18.43
CA ASP A 108 -3.83 -0.56 19.55
C ASP A 108 -5.34 -0.64 19.27
N CYS A 109 -5.84 0.17 18.32
CA CYS A 109 -7.25 0.30 18.01
C CYS A 109 -7.52 0.39 16.50
N PRO A 110 -8.76 0.10 16.04
CA PRO A 110 -9.15 0.23 14.63
C PRO A 110 -8.94 1.62 14.05
N ALA A 111 -9.10 2.67 14.86
CA ALA A 111 -8.84 4.04 14.43
C ALA A 111 -7.36 4.27 14.06
N ALA A 112 -6.43 3.72 14.83
CA ALA A 112 -5.00 3.79 14.49
C ALA A 112 -4.69 3.02 13.20
N ALA A 113 -5.30 1.84 13.01
CA ALA A 113 -5.13 1.03 11.80
C ALA A 113 -5.60 1.75 10.53
N ILE A 114 -6.77 2.42 10.56
CA ILE A 114 -7.29 3.15 9.39
C ILE A 114 -6.46 4.41 9.10
N HIS A 115 -5.95 5.08 10.13
CA HIS A 115 -5.04 6.22 9.94
C HIS A 115 -3.72 5.79 9.31
N LEU A 116 -3.13 4.68 9.76
CA LEU A 116 -1.93 4.12 9.15
C LEU A 116 -2.17 3.71 7.70
N TRP A 117 -3.29 3.01 7.43
CA TRP A 117 -3.66 2.62 6.09
C TRP A 117 -3.81 3.84 5.16
N ARG A 118 -4.52 4.89 5.62
CA ARG A 118 -4.65 6.14 4.87
C ARG A 118 -3.28 6.79 4.61
N HIS A 119 -2.42 6.85 5.63
CA HIS A 119 -1.08 7.39 5.49
C HIS A 119 -0.27 6.65 4.42
N GLU A 120 -0.21 5.32 4.49
CA GLU A 120 0.58 4.51 3.58
C GLU A 120 0.07 4.56 2.13
N ILE A 121 -1.25 4.51 1.93
CA ILE A 121 -1.81 4.58 0.59
C ILE A 121 -1.64 5.98 -0.03
N SER A 122 -1.80 7.04 0.77
CA SER A 122 -1.56 8.41 0.32
C SER A 122 -0.10 8.63 -0.05
N ARG A 123 0.84 8.19 0.79
CA ARG A 123 2.28 8.26 0.55
C ARG A 123 2.71 7.55 -0.74
N VAL A 124 2.12 6.40 -1.03
CA VAL A 124 2.50 5.59 -2.21
C VAL A 124 1.82 6.10 -3.48
N ILE A 125 0.57 6.56 -3.41
CA ILE A 125 -0.25 6.92 -4.56
C ILE A 125 -0.45 8.43 -4.67
N ALA A 126 -1.02 9.08 -3.67
CA ALA A 126 -1.46 10.47 -3.74
C ALA A 126 -0.30 11.46 -3.86
N ASP A 127 0.85 11.19 -3.21
CA ASP A 127 2.03 12.06 -3.27
C ASP A 127 2.63 12.16 -4.69
N ARG A 128 2.25 11.26 -5.58
CA ARG A 128 2.66 11.32 -7.00
C ARG A 128 1.78 12.23 -7.85
N PHE A 129 0.64 12.67 -7.32
CA PHE A 129 -0.26 13.54 -8.09
C PHE A 129 0.27 14.95 -8.21
N VAL A 130 0.24 15.48 -9.43
CA VAL A 130 0.75 16.80 -9.78
C VAL A 130 -0.28 17.89 -9.49
N THR A 131 -1.58 17.61 -9.69
CA THR A 131 -2.65 18.58 -9.56
C THR A 131 -3.47 18.36 -8.28
N ASP A 132 -3.92 19.46 -7.69
CA ASP A 132 -4.78 19.39 -6.49
C ASP A 132 -6.15 18.75 -6.80
N ALA A 133 -6.63 18.88 -8.04
CA ALA A 133 -7.85 18.21 -8.50
C ALA A 133 -7.71 16.67 -8.48
N ASP A 134 -6.54 16.14 -8.85
CA ASP A 134 -6.28 14.69 -8.80
C ASP A 134 -6.21 14.20 -7.34
N LYS A 135 -5.60 15.00 -6.45
CA LYS A 135 -5.54 14.69 -5.00
C LYS A 135 -6.93 14.71 -4.36
N ALA A 136 -7.71 15.76 -4.65
CA ALA A 136 -9.09 15.88 -4.13
C ALA A 136 -9.95 14.71 -4.60
N TRP A 137 -9.88 14.35 -5.89
CA TRP A 137 -10.60 13.19 -6.42
C TRP A 137 -10.22 11.90 -5.70
N PHE A 138 -8.93 11.70 -5.44
CA PHE A 138 -8.44 10.50 -4.75
C PHE A 138 -8.94 10.44 -3.30
N ASP A 139 -8.91 11.56 -2.59
CA ASP A 139 -9.43 11.64 -1.22
C ASP A 139 -10.95 11.38 -1.18
N ASP A 140 -11.71 11.97 -2.11
CA ASP A 140 -13.15 11.74 -2.22
C ASP A 140 -13.47 10.28 -2.54
N CYS A 141 -12.74 9.67 -3.49
CA CYS A 141 -12.92 8.26 -3.84
C CYS A 141 -12.60 7.35 -2.65
N MET A 142 -11.50 7.61 -1.94
CA MET A 142 -11.08 6.85 -0.77
C MET A 142 -12.12 6.94 0.35
N LEU A 143 -12.60 8.15 0.67
CA LEU A 143 -13.60 8.36 1.71
C LEU A 143 -14.96 7.75 1.33
N GLY A 144 -15.33 7.79 0.04
CA GLY A 144 -16.53 7.12 -0.47
C GLY A 144 -16.47 5.60 -0.25
N LEU A 145 -15.38 4.96 -0.62
CA LEU A 145 -15.16 3.51 -0.42
C LEU A 145 -15.16 3.13 1.07
N ILE A 146 -14.55 3.95 1.93
CA ILE A 146 -14.57 3.71 3.38
C ILE A 146 -15.99 3.78 3.90
N ARG A 147 -16.79 4.76 3.47
CA ARG A 147 -18.19 4.92 3.88
C ARG A 147 -19.03 3.72 3.47
N GLU A 148 -18.86 3.23 2.24
CA GLU A 148 -19.61 2.09 1.69
C GLU A 148 -19.28 0.78 2.41
N GLU A 149 -18.02 0.50 2.67
CA GLU A 149 -17.55 -0.79 3.18
C GLU A 149 -17.42 -0.85 4.71
N LEU A 150 -17.09 0.27 5.35
CA LEU A 150 -16.79 0.33 6.79
C LEU A 150 -17.76 1.21 7.58
N GLY A 151 -18.59 2.03 6.91
CA GLY A 151 -19.57 2.89 7.51
C GLY A 151 -19.09 4.33 7.80
N GLU A 152 -20.05 5.20 8.16
CA GLU A 152 -19.83 6.64 8.37
C GLU A 152 -18.89 6.95 9.55
N GLU A 153 -18.88 6.10 10.58
CA GLU A 153 -18.00 6.30 11.73
C GLU A 153 -16.53 6.20 11.33
N MET A 154 -16.18 5.17 10.55
CA MET A 154 -14.82 4.98 10.08
C MET A 154 -14.41 6.04 9.04
N GLU A 155 -15.34 6.51 8.22
CA GLU A 155 -15.10 7.67 7.35
C GLU A 155 -14.77 8.93 8.17
N GLY A 156 -15.53 9.19 9.24
CA GLY A 156 -15.28 10.30 10.15
C GLY A 156 -13.88 10.26 10.77
N MET A 157 -13.44 9.07 11.18
CA MET A 157 -12.08 8.85 11.69
C MET A 157 -11.04 9.07 10.57
N ALA A 158 -11.27 8.53 9.38
CA ALA A 158 -10.36 8.64 8.26
C ALA A 158 -10.19 10.09 7.76
N LYS A 159 -11.16 10.98 7.94
CA LYS A 159 -11.03 12.42 7.59
C LYS A 159 -9.92 13.13 8.36
N ASN A 160 -9.65 12.69 9.58
CA ASN A 160 -8.57 13.26 10.39
C ASN A 160 -7.24 12.64 9.96
N VAL A 161 -6.43 13.42 9.22
CA VAL A 161 -5.15 12.96 8.69
C VAL A 161 -4.14 12.85 9.84
N LYS A 162 -3.53 11.67 9.98
CA LYS A 162 -2.39 11.45 10.87
C LYS A 162 -1.22 10.93 10.06
N TYR A 163 -0.02 11.36 10.43
CA TYR A 163 1.21 10.90 9.80
C TYR A 163 1.95 9.95 10.73
N PHE A 164 2.59 8.96 10.14
CA PHE A 164 3.41 7.96 10.84
C PHE A 164 4.84 8.08 10.34
N VAL A 165 5.77 8.20 11.28
CA VAL A 165 7.20 8.39 10.99
C VAL A 165 8.04 7.49 11.90
N ASP A 166 9.23 7.15 11.48
CA ASP A 166 10.18 6.28 12.21
C ASP A 166 11.37 7.04 12.82
N PHE A 167 11.51 8.33 12.51
CA PHE A 167 12.63 9.17 12.96
C PHE A 167 12.37 9.94 14.26
N MET A 168 11.24 9.70 14.94
CA MET A 168 10.89 10.38 16.21
C MET A 168 11.57 9.79 17.45
N GLN A 169 12.18 8.64 17.31
CA GLN A 169 12.98 8.01 18.38
C GLN A 169 14.43 7.95 17.92
N ASP A 170 15.35 8.15 18.88
CA ASP A 170 16.77 7.94 18.62
C ASP A 170 17.00 6.48 18.21
N ALA A 171 17.87 6.28 17.23
CA ALA A 171 18.26 4.94 16.83
C ALA A 171 18.83 4.21 18.06
N PRO A 172 18.48 2.94 18.30
CA PRO A 172 19.07 2.19 19.40
C PRO A 172 20.60 2.20 19.24
N GLU A 173 21.32 2.54 20.31
CA GLU A 173 22.78 2.48 20.30
C GLU A 173 23.20 1.04 19.96
N PRO A 174 24.20 0.86 19.05
CA PRO A 174 24.67 -0.46 18.72
C PRO A 174 25.27 -1.10 19.98
N THR A 175 24.51 -1.97 20.61
CA THR A 175 25.02 -2.87 21.64
C THR A 175 25.99 -3.82 20.93
N GLY A 176 27.27 -3.76 21.29
CA GLY A 176 28.37 -4.46 20.65
C GLY A 176 28.39 -5.99 20.81
N GLU A 177 27.23 -6.62 20.88
CA GLU A 177 27.03 -8.06 20.79
C GLU A 177 26.37 -8.35 19.46
N GLU A 178 27.11 -8.99 18.54
CA GLU A 178 26.61 -9.55 17.31
C GLU A 178 25.59 -10.66 17.63
N GLU A 179 24.35 -10.28 17.97
CA GLU A 179 23.22 -11.18 17.90
C GLU A 179 22.73 -11.24 16.46
N ASP A 180 22.60 -12.46 15.94
CA ASP A 180 22.09 -12.85 14.65
C ASP A 180 20.89 -11.98 14.22
N GLU A 181 21.12 -11.05 13.30
CA GLU A 181 20.14 -10.05 12.86
C GLU A 181 19.04 -10.68 12.03
N GLY A 182 18.07 -11.25 12.69
CA GLY A 182 16.73 -11.35 12.15
C GLY A 182 16.03 -9.99 12.26
N ASN A 183 16.15 -9.18 11.22
CA ASN A 183 15.25 -8.09 10.85
C ASN A 183 14.64 -7.29 12.02
N GLN A 184 15.42 -6.41 12.66
CA GLN A 184 14.89 -5.42 13.60
C GLN A 184 14.15 -4.33 12.80
N GLU A 185 12.83 -4.48 12.68
CA GLU A 185 11.94 -3.45 12.16
C GLU A 185 11.94 -2.25 13.12
N THR A 186 12.41 -1.09 12.65
CA THR A 186 12.32 0.16 13.42
C THR A 186 10.85 0.51 13.66
N PRO A 187 10.43 0.78 14.90
CA PRO A 187 9.02 1.06 15.19
C PRO A 187 8.59 2.41 14.60
N LYS A 188 7.54 2.41 13.79
CA LYS A 188 6.87 3.64 13.37
C LYS A 188 6.08 4.23 14.53
N VAL A 189 6.24 5.50 14.79
CA VAL A 189 5.51 6.24 15.83
C VAL A 189 4.49 7.16 15.16
N SER A 190 3.27 7.24 15.72
CA SER A 190 2.26 8.17 15.23
C SER A 190 2.58 9.60 15.65
N MET A 191 2.69 10.51 14.70
CA MET A 191 2.79 11.94 14.94
C MET A 191 1.39 12.56 14.95
N LYS A 192 1.02 13.26 16.05
CA LYS A 192 -0.16 14.13 16.09
C LYS A 192 0.28 15.51 15.62
N ILE A 193 -0.24 15.98 14.50
CA ILE A 193 -0.23 17.36 14.07
C ILE A 193 -1.57 17.98 14.42
#